data_bd193d9e2b7c3dceb8bfe43b3461c1d4
#
_entry.id   bd193d9e2b7c3dceb8bfe43b3461c1d4
#
_cell.length_a   1.000
_cell.length_b   1.000
_cell.length_c   1.000
_cell.angle_alpha   90.00
_cell.angle_beta   90.00
_cell.angle_gamma   90.00
#
_symmetry.space_group_name_H-M   'P 1'
#
loop_
_entity.id
_entity.type
_entity.pdbx_description
1 polymer ?
#
loop_
_entity_poly.entity_id
_entity_poly.type
_entity_poly.pdbx_seq_one_letter_code
_entity_poly.pdbx_strand_id
1 'polypeptide(L)'
;AIAWSKKVGTPYVEDKVFAKNFHTDFSEKLGIKVKSGDVDFSAIVALVQQEREYKKSLPKEEKKRLAAQRKVVREANKEKYGFAYVDGEKMELANYVVEPSSIFMGRGKHPMRGKWKQGPVKEDIILNLSPDAPRPEGNWKEIVWEPEAIWIARWQDKLSGKMKYVWFSDSCSFKQEKEIEKFDKAAEFKRNLPKVKKHILTNLESDD
;
A
#
# COMPACT_ATOMS: atom_id res chain seq x y z
N ALA A 1 1.34 19.48 -7.96
CA ALA A 1 0.37 20.16 -8.83
C ALA A 1 -0.64 19.19 -9.45
N ILE A 2 -0.25 18.28 -10.36
CA ILE A 2 -1.18 17.35 -11.09
C ILE A 2 -2.07 16.54 -10.13
N ALA A 3 -1.51 16.00 -9.05
CA ALA A 3 -2.27 15.22 -8.07
C ALA A 3 -3.35 16.06 -7.38
N TRP A 4 -3.11 17.33 -7.11
CA TRP A 4 -4.08 18.29 -6.60
C TRP A 4 -5.14 18.61 -7.64
N SER A 5 -4.74 18.97 -8.86
CA SER A 5 -5.66 19.32 -9.95
C SER A 5 -6.64 18.19 -10.27
N LYS A 6 -6.24 16.92 -10.09
CA LYS A 6 -7.14 15.77 -10.18
C LYS A 6 -8.21 15.72 -9.09
N LYS A 7 -8.08 16.50 -8.01
CA LYS A 7 -9.06 16.59 -6.91
C LYS A 7 -9.94 17.82 -6.99
N VAL A 8 -9.61 18.80 -7.82
CA VAL A 8 -10.46 19.96 -8.06
C VAL A 8 -11.84 19.51 -8.57
N GLY A 9 -12.90 20.13 -8.04
CA GLY A 9 -14.28 19.72 -8.25
C GLY A 9 -14.74 18.53 -7.39
N THR A 10 -13.99 18.16 -6.37
CA THR A 10 -14.39 17.16 -5.37
C THR A 10 -14.38 17.78 -3.97
N PRO A 11 -15.13 17.23 -2.99
CA PRO A 11 -15.17 17.76 -1.61
C PRO A 11 -13.80 17.81 -0.91
N TYR A 12 -12.80 17.11 -1.42
CA TYR A 12 -11.47 17.09 -0.80
C TYR A 12 -10.76 18.44 -0.82
N VAL A 13 -10.89 19.22 -1.90
CA VAL A 13 -10.24 20.52 -2.00
C VAL A 13 -10.93 21.60 -1.14
N GLU A 14 -12.19 21.36 -0.76
CA GLU A 14 -12.98 22.21 0.13
C GLU A 14 -12.68 21.91 1.62
N ASP A 15 -12.13 20.72 1.90
CA ASP A 15 -11.73 20.35 3.26
C ASP A 15 -10.51 21.15 3.70
N LYS A 16 -10.68 22.00 4.72
CA LYS A 16 -9.65 22.91 5.24
C LYS A 16 -8.37 22.18 5.68
N VAL A 17 -8.52 20.98 6.27
CA VAL A 17 -7.36 20.18 6.73
C VAL A 17 -6.62 19.59 5.55
N PHE A 18 -7.35 19.06 4.58
CA PHE A 18 -6.78 18.51 3.35
C PHE A 18 -6.00 19.58 2.58
N ALA A 19 -6.62 20.73 2.34
CA ALA A 19 -6.00 21.85 1.64
C ALA A 19 -4.76 22.38 2.39
N LYS A 20 -4.87 22.60 3.71
CA LYS A 20 -3.75 23.05 4.55
C LYS A 20 -2.56 22.08 4.46
N ASN A 21 -2.81 20.79 4.65
CA ASN A 21 -1.76 19.78 4.61
C ASN A 21 -1.08 19.72 3.23
N PHE A 22 -1.89 19.77 2.14
CA PHE A 22 -1.34 19.82 0.79
C PHE A 22 -0.44 21.04 0.57
N HIS A 23 -0.89 22.24 0.90
CA HIS A 23 -0.11 23.47 0.68
C HIS A 23 1.15 23.51 1.56
N THR A 24 1.12 22.93 2.74
CA THR A 24 2.31 22.78 3.59
C THR A 24 3.36 21.92 2.92
N ASP A 25 2.99 20.70 2.50
CA ASP A 25 3.93 19.76 1.87
C ASP A 25 4.36 20.26 0.47
N PHE A 26 3.46 20.96 -0.25
CA PHE A 26 3.76 21.58 -1.52
C PHE A 26 4.79 22.72 -1.39
N SER A 27 4.65 23.57 -0.36
CA SER A 27 5.63 24.61 -0.02
C SER A 27 7.00 24.03 0.29
N GLU A 28 7.02 22.96 1.09
CA GLU A 28 8.26 22.26 1.44
C GLU A 28 8.97 21.71 0.20
N LYS A 29 8.21 21.08 -0.72
CA LYS A 29 8.75 20.53 -1.97
C LYS A 29 9.25 21.60 -2.94
N LEU A 30 8.68 22.80 -2.91
CA LEU A 30 9.12 23.94 -3.73
C LEU A 30 10.28 24.71 -3.10
N GLY A 31 10.54 24.54 -1.81
CA GLY A 31 11.52 25.35 -1.07
C GLY A 31 11.07 26.80 -0.83
N ILE A 32 9.80 27.13 -1.07
CA ILE A 32 9.20 28.45 -0.87
C ILE A 32 7.86 28.32 -0.15
N LYS A 33 7.54 29.33 0.68
CA LYS A 33 6.25 29.36 1.40
C LYS A 33 5.13 29.75 0.46
N VAL A 34 4.17 28.84 0.28
CA VAL A 34 2.99 29.00 -0.57
C VAL A 34 1.73 28.82 0.28
N LYS A 35 0.78 29.79 0.19
CA LYS A 35 -0.53 29.67 0.80
C LYS A 35 -1.57 29.22 -0.22
N SER A 36 -2.74 28.81 0.26
CA SER A 36 -3.88 28.58 -0.61
C SER A 36 -4.24 29.89 -1.32
N GLY A 37 -4.28 29.87 -2.63
CA GLY A 37 -4.53 31.04 -3.48
C GLY A 37 -3.28 31.69 -4.09
N ASP A 38 -2.08 31.45 -3.56
CA ASP A 38 -0.83 31.98 -4.12
C ASP A 38 -0.42 31.33 -5.44
N VAL A 39 -0.97 30.13 -5.72
CA VAL A 39 -0.64 29.36 -6.93
C VAL A 39 -1.90 29.13 -7.73
N ASP A 40 -1.86 29.55 -8.98
CA ASP A 40 -2.89 29.24 -9.95
C ASP A 40 -2.65 27.87 -10.58
N PHE A 41 -3.58 26.94 -10.32
CA PHE A 41 -3.59 25.62 -10.91
C PHE A 41 -4.50 25.50 -12.13
N SER A 42 -5.13 26.58 -12.59
CA SER A 42 -6.18 26.58 -13.62
C SER A 42 -5.72 25.90 -14.92
N ALA A 43 -4.52 26.19 -15.39
CA ALA A 43 -3.96 25.57 -16.58
C ALA A 43 -3.82 24.04 -16.44
N ILE A 44 -3.36 23.55 -15.29
CA ILE A 44 -3.21 22.12 -15.03
C ILE A 44 -4.60 21.47 -14.83
N VAL A 45 -5.54 22.18 -14.20
CA VAL A 45 -6.92 21.71 -14.05
C VAL A 45 -7.57 21.56 -15.42
N ALA A 46 -7.40 22.54 -16.32
CA ALA A 46 -7.92 22.46 -17.69
C ALA A 46 -7.36 21.24 -18.45
N LEU A 47 -6.05 20.97 -18.37
CA LEU A 47 -5.45 19.79 -18.98
C LEU A 47 -6.03 18.49 -18.41
N VAL A 48 -6.20 18.40 -17.09
CA VAL A 48 -6.81 17.22 -16.44
C VAL A 48 -8.27 17.03 -16.86
N GLN A 49 -9.02 18.12 -17.00
CA GLN A 49 -10.41 18.07 -17.48
C GLN A 49 -10.48 17.63 -18.93
N GLN A 50 -9.65 18.20 -19.81
CA GLN A 50 -9.55 17.80 -21.22
C GLN A 50 -9.23 16.30 -21.34
N GLU A 51 -8.29 15.79 -20.56
CA GLU A 51 -7.96 14.36 -20.56
C GLU A 51 -9.15 13.49 -20.11
N ARG A 52 -9.93 13.95 -19.11
CA ARG A 52 -11.14 13.25 -18.65
C ARG A 52 -12.24 13.24 -19.71
N GLU A 53 -12.47 14.36 -20.35
CA GLU A 53 -13.47 14.49 -21.42
C GLU A 53 -13.09 13.64 -22.62
N TYR A 54 -11.82 13.68 -23.04
CA TYR A 54 -11.31 12.79 -24.09
C TYR A 54 -11.57 11.32 -23.74
N LYS A 55 -11.22 10.87 -22.53
CA LYS A 55 -11.48 9.49 -22.10
C LYS A 55 -12.97 9.14 -22.07
N LYS A 56 -13.82 10.10 -21.72
CA LYS A 56 -15.29 9.91 -21.74
C LYS A 56 -15.82 9.79 -23.18
N SER A 57 -15.33 10.61 -24.08
CA SER A 57 -15.79 10.68 -25.49
C SER A 57 -15.36 9.47 -26.34
N LEU A 58 -14.35 8.70 -25.88
CA LEU A 58 -13.89 7.53 -26.62
C LEU A 58 -15.04 6.55 -26.90
N PRO A 59 -15.16 6.03 -28.14
CA PRO A 59 -16.09 4.96 -28.48
C PRO A 59 -15.93 3.72 -27.60
N LYS A 60 -17.00 2.96 -27.42
CA LYS A 60 -16.98 1.73 -26.59
C LYS A 60 -15.91 0.74 -27.05
N GLU A 61 -15.74 0.55 -28.35
CA GLU A 61 -14.72 -0.35 -28.90
C GLU A 61 -13.31 0.11 -28.60
N GLU A 62 -13.04 1.42 -28.67
CA GLU A 62 -11.74 1.97 -28.32
C GLU A 62 -11.42 1.81 -26.82
N LYS A 63 -12.42 2.05 -25.95
CA LYS A 63 -12.29 1.77 -24.51
C LYS A 63 -11.96 0.30 -24.24
N LYS A 64 -12.60 -0.62 -24.98
CA LYS A 64 -12.36 -2.06 -24.87
C LYS A 64 -10.95 -2.43 -25.35
N ARG A 65 -10.50 -1.86 -26.47
CA ARG A 65 -9.14 -2.04 -27.00
C ARG A 65 -8.08 -1.59 -26.01
N LEU A 66 -8.23 -0.39 -25.43
CA LEU A 66 -7.32 0.15 -24.41
C LEU A 66 -7.33 -0.68 -23.13
N ALA A 67 -8.48 -1.21 -22.72
CA ALA A 67 -8.58 -2.12 -21.57
C ALA A 67 -7.86 -3.44 -21.84
N ALA A 68 -7.98 -4.01 -23.05
CA ALA A 68 -7.27 -5.22 -23.47
C ALA A 68 -5.75 -5.00 -23.47
N GLN A 69 -5.26 -3.89 -24.01
CA GLN A 69 -3.84 -3.56 -23.98
C GLN A 69 -3.29 -3.46 -22.55
N ARG A 70 -4.01 -2.79 -21.63
CA ARG A 70 -3.62 -2.71 -20.22
C ARG A 70 -3.63 -4.09 -19.54
N LYS A 71 -4.56 -4.97 -19.95
CA LYS A 71 -4.61 -6.34 -19.43
C LYS A 71 -3.36 -7.11 -19.82
N VAL A 72 -2.94 -7.06 -21.10
CA VAL A 72 -1.72 -7.71 -21.60
C VAL A 72 -0.48 -7.22 -20.83
N VAL A 73 -0.33 -5.90 -20.66
CA VAL A 73 0.80 -5.34 -19.91
C VAL A 73 0.78 -5.81 -18.44
N ARG A 74 -0.40 -5.85 -17.82
CA ARG A 74 -0.54 -6.31 -16.43
C ARG A 74 -0.20 -7.80 -16.29
N GLU A 75 -0.63 -8.64 -17.25
CA GLU A 75 -0.33 -10.06 -17.26
C GLU A 75 1.18 -10.32 -17.47
N ALA A 76 1.81 -9.61 -18.38
CA ALA A 76 3.25 -9.66 -18.58
C ALA A 76 4.03 -9.23 -17.31
N ASN A 77 3.58 -8.17 -16.65
CA ASN A 77 4.17 -7.73 -15.39
C ASN A 77 3.94 -8.75 -14.26
N LYS A 78 2.76 -9.39 -14.20
CA LYS A 78 2.49 -10.45 -13.23
C LYS A 78 3.42 -11.63 -13.45
N GLU A 79 3.61 -12.09 -14.69
CA GLU A 79 4.51 -13.20 -14.98
C GLU A 79 5.95 -12.87 -14.60
N LYS A 80 6.39 -11.64 -14.79
CA LYS A 80 7.75 -11.21 -14.50
C LYS A 80 8.02 -10.97 -13.01
N TYR A 81 7.05 -10.41 -12.28
CA TYR A 81 7.26 -9.88 -10.92
C TYR A 81 6.32 -10.45 -9.86
N GLY A 82 5.27 -11.16 -10.27
CA GLY A 82 4.20 -11.62 -9.39
C GLY A 82 4.46 -12.95 -8.69
N PHE A 83 5.69 -13.48 -8.78
CA PHE A 83 6.05 -14.78 -8.24
C PHE A 83 7.38 -14.72 -7.50
N ALA A 84 7.54 -15.62 -6.54
CA ALA A 84 8.80 -15.97 -5.91
C ALA A 84 8.97 -17.48 -5.90
N TYR A 85 10.19 -17.97 -5.63
CA TYR A 85 10.46 -19.39 -5.51
C TYR A 85 10.74 -19.72 -4.05
N VAL A 86 10.09 -20.76 -3.54
CA VAL A 86 10.30 -21.33 -2.21
C VAL A 86 10.56 -22.80 -2.41
N ASP A 87 11.75 -23.26 -2.01
CA ASP A 87 12.22 -24.66 -2.18
C ASP A 87 12.07 -25.20 -3.62
N GLY A 88 12.28 -24.32 -4.61
CA GLY A 88 12.17 -24.63 -6.03
C GLY A 88 10.75 -24.53 -6.60
N GLU A 89 9.73 -24.37 -5.79
CA GLU A 89 8.34 -24.20 -6.23
C GLU A 89 8.01 -22.73 -6.51
N LYS A 90 7.32 -22.47 -7.63
CA LYS A 90 6.88 -21.15 -8.04
C LYS A 90 5.63 -20.76 -7.26
N MET A 91 5.78 -19.78 -6.35
CA MET A 91 4.72 -19.29 -5.46
C MET A 91 4.22 -17.92 -5.89
N GLU A 92 2.91 -17.73 -5.97
CA GLU A 92 2.29 -16.43 -6.31
C GLU A 92 2.37 -15.45 -5.15
N LEU A 93 2.65 -14.19 -5.47
CA LEU A 93 2.62 -13.06 -4.53
C LEU A 93 1.22 -12.40 -4.55
N ALA A 94 0.71 -12.05 -3.37
CA ALA A 94 -0.57 -11.34 -3.24
C ALA A 94 -0.54 -9.96 -3.91
N ASN A 95 0.61 -9.30 -3.84
CA ASN A 95 0.89 -8.04 -4.53
C ASN A 95 2.38 -7.96 -4.85
N TYR A 96 2.71 -7.41 -5.99
CA TYR A 96 4.11 -7.20 -6.44
C TYR A 96 4.38 -5.75 -6.85
N VAL A 97 3.40 -4.88 -6.60
CA VAL A 97 3.48 -3.45 -6.92
C VAL A 97 3.41 -2.65 -5.63
N VAL A 98 4.39 -1.78 -5.43
CA VAL A 98 4.39 -0.83 -4.31
C VAL A 98 3.50 0.37 -4.64
N GLU A 99 2.95 1.01 -3.61
CA GLU A 99 2.11 2.19 -3.77
C GLU A 99 2.92 3.35 -4.36
N PRO A 100 2.48 3.96 -5.47
CA PRO A 100 3.15 5.13 -6.02
C PRO A 100 2.97 6.34 -5.11
N SER A 101 3.89 7.30 -5.22
CA SER A 101 3.76 8.59 -4.54
C SER A 101 2.46 9.29 -4.94
N SER A 102 1.70 9.76 -3.95
CA SER A 102 0.39 10.39 -4.16
C SER A 102 -0.01 11.29 -3.00
N ILE A 103 -1.10 12.06 -3.15
CA ILE A 103 -1.74 12.74 -2.02
C ILE A 103 -2.49 11.70 -1.19
N PHE A 104 -2.23 11.67 0.11
CA PHE A 104 -2.90 10.78 1.04
C PHE A 104 -4.35 11.25 1.26
N MET A 105 -5.29 10.39 0.88
CA MET A 105 -6.71 10.73 0.96
C MET A 105 -7.25 10.67 2.40
N GLY A 106 -6.76 9.72 3.19
CA GLY A 106 -7.29 9.42 4.51
C GLY A 106 -8.71 8.82 4.46
N ARG A 107 -9.15 8.21 5.55
CA ARG A 107 -10.54 7.79 5.74
C ARG A 107 -11.20 8.71 6.76
N GLY A 108 -12.40 9.19 6.46
CA GLY A 108 -13.13 10.12 7.33
C GLY A 108 -12.31 11.38 7.63
N LYS A 109 -12.25 11.76 8.91
CA LYS A 109 -11.53 12.96 9.39
C LYS A 109 -10.05 12.71 9.71
N HIS A 110 -9.37 11.80 8.98
CA HIS A 110 -7.96 11.48 9.25
C HIS A 110 -7.09 12.75 9.26
N PRO A 111 -6.26 12.99 10.31
CA PRO A 111 -5.53 14.26 10.47
C PRO A 111 -4.48 14.51 9.37
N MET A 112 -3.93 13.44 8.76
CA MET A 112 -2.92 13.54 7.71
C MET A 112 -3.51 13.57 6.29
N ARG A 113 -4.84 13.65 6.13
CA ARG A 113 -5.44 13.76 4.79
C ARG A 113 -4.93 15.02 4.07
N GLY A 114 -4.64 14.89 2.80
CA GLY A 114 -4.04 15.97 2.00
C GLY A 114 -2.50 15.98 2.00
N LYS A 115 -1.83 15.29 2.91
CA LYS A 115 -0.36 15.20 2.91
C LYS A 115 0.17 14.43 1.71
N TRP A 116 1.39 14.76 1.30
CA TRP A 116 2.11 14.00 0.29
C TRP A 116 2.62 12.70 0.87
N LYS A 117 2.12 11.58 0.36
CA LYS A 117 2.61 10.25 0.69
C LYS A 117 3.64 9.83 -0.35
N GLN A 118 4.89 9.76 0.05
CA GLN A 118 5.96 9.26 -0.80
C GLN A 118 5.90 7.74 -0.86
N GLY A 119 5.93 7.18 -2.08
CA GLY A 119 6.11 5.75 -2.29
C GLY A 119 7.50 5.29 -1.85
N PRO A 120 7.67 4.00 -1.49
CA PRO A 120 8.97 3.47 -1.13
C PRO A 120 9.91 3.42 -2.34
N VAL A 121 11.19 3.60 -2.07
CA VAL A 121 12.30 3.33 -2.99
C VAL A 121 13.05 2.09 -2.52
N LYS A 122 13.99 1.56 -3.31
CA LYS A 122 14.71 0.32 -2.95
C LYS A 122 15.41 0.43 -1.59
N GLU A 123 15.95 1.60 -1.27
CA GLU A 123 16.64 1.90 -0.02
C GLU A 123 15.72 1.90 1.22
N ASP A 124 14.41 1.87 1.03
CA ASP A 124 13.44 1.75 2.11
C ASP A 124 13.02 0.29 2.38
N ILE A 125 13.31 -0.62 1.43
CA ILE A 125 12.74 -1.97 1.39
C ILE A 125 13.71 -2.97 1.97
N ILE A 126 13.23 -3.79 2.89
CA ILE A 126 13.90 -4.98 3.41
C ILE A 126 13.36 -6.19 2.64
N LEU A 127 14.26 -6.98 2.06
CA LEU A 127 13.92 -8.22 1.38
C LEU A 127 14.15 -9.44 2.31
N ASN A 128 13.28 -10.43 2.21
CA ASN A 128 13.44 -11.72 2.87
C ASN A 128 13.86 -12.77 1.83
N LEU A 129 15.15 -13.07 1.78
CA LEU A 129 15.74 -13.98 0.82
C LEU A 129 16.70 -14.95 1.52
N SER A 130 16.66 -16.23 1.13
CA SER A 130 17.61 -17.22 1.64
C SER A 130 19.06 -16.86 1.26
N PRO A 131 20.06 -17.36 1.98
CA PRO A 131 21.46 -17.13 1.65
C PRO A 131 21.82 -17.50 0.21
N ASP A 132 21.22 -18.55 -0.33
CA ASP A 132 21.49 -19.09 -1.67
C ASP A 132 20.66 -18.43 -2.77
N ALA A 133 19.69 -17.58 -2.42
CA ALA A 133 18.83 -16.91 -3.41
C ALA A 133 19.63 -15.89 -4.22
N PRO A 134 19.35 -15.74 -5.52
CA PRO A 134 19.92 -14.67 -6.33
C PRO A 134 19.65 -13.30 -5.70
N ARG A 135 20.69 -12.47 -5.65
CA ARG A 135 20.57 -11.11 -5.11
C ARG A 135 20.07 -10.15 -6.18
N PRO A 136 18.88 -9.53 -6.01
CA PRO A 136 18.38 -8.58 -6.99
C PRO A 136 19.22 -7.30 -6.97
N GLU A 137 19.48 -6.74 -8.16
CA GLU A 137 20.23 -5.50 -8.31
C GLU A 137 19.56 -4.31 -7.62
N GLY A 138 20.35 -3.48 -6.95
CA GLY A 138 19.95 -2.24 -6.31
C GLY A 138 20.43 -2.12 -4.87
N ASN A 139 20.31 -0.89 -4.35
CA ASN A 139 20.66 -0.57 -2.97
C ASN A 139 19.44 -0.84 -2.08
N TRP A 140 19.24 -2.08 -1.71
CA TRP A 140 18.18 -2.45 -0.77
C TRP A 140 18.58 -2.03 0.64
N LYS A 141 17.59 -1.66 1.47
CA LYS A 141 17.84 -1.27 2.86
C LYS A 141 18.53 -2.39 3.62
N GLU A 142 18.03 -3.61 3.44
CA GLU A 142 18.55 -4.80 4.10
C GLU A 142 18.07 -6.05 3.36
N ILE A 143 18.82 -7.13 3.43
CA ILE A 143 18.39 -8.47 3.01
C ILE A 143 18.55 -9.39 4.21
N VAL A 144 17.43 -9.90 4.70
CA VAL A 144 17.35 -10.79 5.85
C VAL A 144 16.94 -12.19 5.42
N TRP A 145 17.13 -13.17 6.29
CA TRP A 145 16.59 -14.51 6.12
C TRP A 145 15.71 -14.89 7.30
N GLU A 146 14.40 -14.84 7.07
CA GLU A 146 13.35 -15.23 8.03
C GLU A 146 12.52 -16.35 7.38
N PRO A 147 12.93 -17.64 7.47
CA PRO A 147 12.29 -18.76 6.75
C PRO A 147 10.83 -19.00 7.16
N GLU A 148 10.48 -18.66 8.41
CA GLU A 148 9.12 -18.83 8.92
C GLU A 148 8.16 -17.69 8.51
N ALA A 149 8.69 -16.63 7.90
CA ALA A 149 7.88 -15.48 7.53
C ALA A 149 7.18 -15.68 6.18
N ILE A 150 5.92 -15.30 6.11
CA ILE A 150 5.08 -15.37 4.89
C ILE A 150 5.15 -14.09 4.03
N TRP A 151 6.17 -13.26 4.22
CA TRP A 151 6.43 -12.06 3.43
C TRP A 151 7.79 -12.15 2.73
N ILE A 152 7.89 -11.55 1.55
CA ILE A 152 9.14 -11.49 0.77
C ILE A 152 9.79 -10.09 0.78
N ALA A 153 9.00 -9.06 1.02
CA ALA A 153 9.50 -7.70 1.16
C ALA A 153 8.69 -6.93 2.21
N ARG A 154 9.36 -6.02 2.94
CA ARG A 154 8.70 -5.11 3.88
C ARG A 154 9.35 -3.74 3.88
N TRP A 155 8.58 -2.72 4.20
CA TRP A 155 9.06 -1.35 4.39
C TRP A 155 8.19 -0.60 5.37
N GLN A 156 8.73 0.48 5.92
CA GLN A 156 7.96 1.39 6.75
C GLN A 156 7.34 2.50 5.90
N ASP A 157 6.04 2.67 5.98
CA ASP A 157 5.33 3.77 5.33
C ASP A 157 5.77 5.11 5.93
N LYS A 158 6.36 5.99 5.13
CA LYS A 158 6.96 7.26 5.58
C LYS A 158 5.95 8.24 6.18
N LEU A 159 4.69 8.13 5.82
CA LEU A 159 3.65 9.02 6.34
C LEU A 159 3.04 8.50 7.64
N SER A 160 2.68 7.21 7.68
CA SER A 160 1.95 6.63 8.82
C SER A 160 2.86 5.93 9.83
N GLY A 161 4.12 5.68 9.49
CA GLY A 161 5.05 4.86 10.29
C GLY A 161 4.71 3.37 10.33
N LYS A 162 3.63 2.94 9.68
CA LYS A 162 3.18 1.55 9.70
C LYS A 162 4.00 0.69 8.76
N MET A 163 4.26 -0.56 9.18
CA MET A 163 4.90 -1.55 8.32
C MET A 163 3.95 -1.98 7.18
N LYS A 164 4.51 -2.08 6.00
CA LYS A 164 3.87 -2.59 4.78
C LYS A 164 4.64 -3.79 4.28
N TYR A 165 3.94 -4.71 3.64
CA TYR A 165 4.50 -5.99 3.24
C TYR A 165 4.08 -6.38 1.83
N VAL A 166 4.93 -7.15 1.18
CA VAL A 166 4.58 -8.02 0.04
C VAL A 166 4.44 -9.43 0.59
N TRP A 167 3.22 -9.94 0.58
CA TRP A 167 2.86 -11.25 1.10
C TRP A 167 2.80 -12.29 -0.02
N PHE A 168 2.98 -13.56 0.33
CA PHE A 168 2.53 -14.65 -0.53
C PHE A 168 1.02 -14.64 -0.67
N SER A 169 0.51 -15.11 -1.81
CA SER A 169 -0.93 -15.22 -2.09
C SER A 169 -1.61 -16.22 -1.14
N ASP A 170 -2.89 -16.01 -0.87
CA ASP A 170 -3.69 -16.94 -0.07
C ASP A 170 -3.86 -18.32 -0.73
N SER A 171 -3.62 -18.42 -2.05
CA SER A 171 -3.59 -19.67 -2.80
C SER A 171 -2.28 -20.44 -2.67
N CYS A 172 -1.25 -19.88 -2.04
CA CYS A 172 0.05 -20.50 -1.88
C CYS A 172 0.01 -21.58 -0.78
N SER A 173 0.50 -22.80 -1.07
CA SER A 173 0.54 -23.93 -0.13
C SER A 173 1.27 -23.57 1.17
N PHE A 174 2.45 -22.98 1.06
CA PHE A 174 3.25 -22.53 2.19
C PHE A 174 2.46 -21.60 3.15
N LYS A 175 1.69 -20.65 2.60
CA LYS A 175 0.87 -19.76 3.43
C LYS A 175 -0.32 -20.50 4.03
N GLN A 176 -0.96 -21.40 3.28
CA GLN A 176 -2.10 -22.19 3.77
C GLN A 176 -1.70 -23.09 4.93
N GLU A 177 -0.55 -23.74 4.88
CA GLU A 177 -0.02 -24.56 5.97
C GLU A 177 0.19 -23.73 7.24
N LYS A 178 0.82 -22.57 7.12
CA LYS A 178 1.00 -21.64 8.26
C LYS A 178 -0.34 -21.13 8.82
N GLU A 179 -1.36 -20.95 7.99
CA GLU A 179 -2.69 -20.55 8.43
C GLU A 179 -3.45 -21.68 9.14
N ILE A 180 -3.28 -22.93 8.74
CA ILE A 180 -3.86 -24.09 9.44
C ILE A 180 -3.38 -24.11 10.89
N GLU A 181 -2.07 -24.00 11.14
CA GLU A 181 -1.51 -23.92 12.50
C GLU A 181 -2.13 -22.79 13.32
N LYS A 182 -2.37 -21.64 12.69
CA LYS A 182 -3.01 -20.49 13.34
C LYS A 182 -4.46 -20.77 13.72
N PHE A 183 -5.20 -21.44 12.86
CA PHE A 183 -6.60 -21.83 13.16
C PHE A 183 -6.66 -22.89 14.25
N ASP A 184 -5.74 -23.85 14.30
CA ASP A 184 -5.64 -24.85 15.35
C ASP A 184 -5.36 -24.20 16.71
N LYS A 185 -4.41 -23.30 16.78
CA LYS A 185 -4.14 -22.50 18.00
C LYS A 185 -5.36 -21.66 18.43
N ALA A 186 -6.08 -21.05 17.48
CA ALA A 186 -7.29 -20.29 17.79
C ALA A 186 -8.43 -21.19 18.29
N ALA A 187 -8.59 -22.40 17.74
CA ALA A 187 -9.56 -23.38 18.16
C ALA A 187 -9.24 -23.90 19.59
N GLU A 188 -7.97 -24.14 19.89
CA GLU A 188 -7.50 -24.50 21.23
C GLU A 188 -7.76 -23.38 22.26
N PHE A 189 -7.43 -22.15 21.90
CA PHE A 189 -7.73 -20.99 22.74
C PHE A 189 -9.22 -20.86 23.01
N LYS A 190 -10.08 -21.03 21.99
CA LYS A 190 -11.54 -21.01 22.15
C LYS A 190 -12.03 -22.08 23.12
N ARG A 191 -11.48 -23.30 23.08
CA ARG A 191 -11.80 -24.37 24.05
C ARG A 191 -11.41 -24.01 25.47
N ASN A 192 -10.29 -23.32 25.64
CA ASN A 192 -9.77 -22.92 26.94
C ASN A 192 -10.34 -21.57 27.45
N LEU A 193 -11.08 -20.83 26.63
CA LEU A 193 -11.61 -19.50 26.96
C LEU A 193 -12.41 -19.46 28.27
N PRO A 194 -13.27 -20.46 28.63
CA PRO A 194 -13.95 -20.45 29.91
C PRO A 194 -13.00 -20.49 31.13
N LYS A 195 -11.91 -21.26 31.05
CA LYS A 195 -10.87 -21.32 32.11
C LYS A 195 -10.13 -20.00 32.23
N VAL A 196 -9.77 -19.39 31.11
CA VAL A 196 -9.10 -18.08 31.07
C VAL A 196 -9.99 -17.01 31.69
N LYS A 197 -11.28 -16.95 31.31
CA LYS A 197 -12.25 -16.00 31.88
C LYS A 197 -12.39 -16.19 33.39
N LYS A 198 -12.52 -17.43 33.89
CA LYS A 198 -12.61 -17.73 35.31
C LYS A 198 -11.36 -17.24 36.06
N HIS A 199 -10.17 -17.50 35.50
CA HIS A 199 -8.91 -17.06 36.11
C HIS A 199 -8.81 -15.53 36.21
N ILE A 200 -9.18 -14.81 35.14
CA ILE A 200 -9.18 -13.33 35.12
C ILE A 200 -10.15 -12.79 36.18
N LEU A 201 -11.38 -13.32 36.27
CA LEU A 201 -12.36 -12.88 37.26
C LEU A 201 -11.88 -13.13 38.70
N THR A 202 -11.31 -14.31 38.99
CA THR A 202 -10.77 -14.63 40.29
C THR A 202 -9.64 -13.67 40.68
N ASN A 203 -8.76 -13.30 39.76
CA ASN A 203 -7.67 -12.37 40.06
C ASN A 203 -8.18 -10.93 40.27
N LEU A 204 -9.19 -10.50 39.53
CA LEU A 204 -9.81 -9.17 39.75
C LEU A 204 -10.55 -9.08 41.09
N GLU A 205 -11.12 -10.18 41.57
CA GLU A 205 -11.79 -10.23 42.89
C GLU A 205 -10.80 -10.34 44.05
N SER A 206 -9.54 -10.72 43.81
CA SER A 206 -8.49 -10.85 44.83
C SER A 206 -7.67 -9.58 45.04
N ASP A 207 -7.80 -8.58 44.19
CA ASP A 207 -7.10 -7.29 44.28
C ASP A 207 -7.96 -6.17 44.93
N ASP A 208 -9.17 -6.48 45.41
CA ASP A 208 -10.04 -5.67 46.28
C ASP A 208 -9.95 -6.12 47.73
#